data_8552f08f69b47d56cd7d8e6c58f79e5e
#
_entry.id   8552f08f69b47d56cd7d8e6c58f79e5e
#
_cell.length_a   1.000
_cell.length_b   1.000
_cell.length_c   1.000
_cell.angle_alpha   90.00
_cell.angle_beta   90.00
_cell.angle_gamma   90.00
#
_symmetry.space_group_name_H-M   'P 1'
#
loop_
_entity.id
_entity.type
_entity.pdbx_description
1 polymer ?
#
loop_
_entity_poly.entity_id
_entity_poly.type
_entity_poly.pdbx_seq_one_letter_code
_entity_poly.pdbx_strand_id
1 'polypeptide(L)' 'ITLTAILAALVVVIDDEGVYHVEGDGVKKLFDQTNFNNDASVRMFAKKLRDMGVDKKLRELGVKNKDTVCIFDYVFEFID' A
#
# COMPACT_ATOMS: atom_id res chain seq x y z
N ILE A 1 18.71 5.73 -10.22
CA ILE A 1 18.20 5.26 -8.93
C ILE A 1 17.33 6.32 -8.31
N THR A 2 17.90 7.49 -8.12
CA THR A 2 17.16 8.61 -7.53
C THR A 2 15.97 9.00 -8.38
N LEU A 3 16.12 8.93 -9.69
CA LEU A 3 15.05 9.25 -10.62
C LEU A 3 13.85 8.32 -10.45
N THR A 4 14.11 7.06 -10.18
CA THR A 4 13.05 6.08 -9.98
C THR A 4 12.20 6.47 -8.79
N ALA A 5 12.81 6.89 -7.72
CA ALA A 5 12.09 7.30 -6.51
C ALA A 5 11.25 8.55 -6.77
N ILE A 6 11.77 9.48 -7.54
CA ILE A 6 11.06 10.73 -7.85
C ILE A 6 9.82 10.47 -8.70
N LEU A 7 9.93 9.55 -9.64
CA LEU A 7 8.84 9.27 -10.56
C LEU A 7 7.81 8.30 -10.00
N ALA A 8 8.13 7.62 -8.91
CA ALA A 8 7.25 6.60 -8.36
C ALA A 8 6.12 7.22 -7.56
N ALA A 9 4.89 7.03 -8.02
CA ALA A 9 3.70 7.33 -7.23
C ALA A 9 3.48 6.26 -6.17
N LEU A 10 4.20 5.15 -6.29
CA LEU A 10 4.03 3.98 -5.43
C LEU A 10 5.41 3.39 -5.13
N VAL A 11 5.72 3.27 -3.86
CA VAL A 11 6.97 2.66 -3.38
C VAL A 11 6.61 1.63 -2.33
N VAL A 12 7.22 0.45 -2.41
CA VAL A 12 7.02 -0.59 -1.40
C VAL A 12 8.37 -0.98 -0.86
N VAL A 13 8.50 -0.97 0.46
CA VAL A 13 9.72 -1.35 1.17
C VAL A 13 9.40 -2.48 2.14
N ILE A 14 10.26 -3.47 2.20
CA ILE A 14 10.11 -4.59 3.14
C ILE A 14 11.12 -4.39 4.27
N ASP A 15 10.65 -4.36 5.51
CA ASP A 15 11.53 -4.16 6.65
C ASP A 15 12.15 -5.48 7.12
N ASP A 16 12.96 -5.42 8.18
CA ASP A 16 13.67 -6.59 8.70
C ASP A 16 12.74 -7.66 9.26
N GLU A 17 11.53 -7.29 9.60
CA GLU A 17 10.54 -8.23 10.13
C GLU A 17 9.65 -8.81 9.04
N GLY A 18 9.87 -8.44 7.81
CA GLY A 18 9.07 -8.92 6.68
C GLY A 18 7.77 -8.15 6.49
N VAL A 19 7.64 -6.99 7.11
CA VAL A 19 6.47 -6.14 6.96
C VAL A 19 6.61 -5.29 5.70
N TYR A 20 5.57 -5.25 4.89
CA TYR A 20 5.56 -4.48 3.66
C TYR A 20 5.04 -3.08 3.95
N HIS A 21 5.86 -2.07 3.66
CA HIS A 21 5.50 -0.67 3.86
C HIS A 21 5.21 -0.04 2.50
N VAL A 22 4.00 0.44 2.33
CA VAL A 22 3.56 1.07 1.09
C VAL A 22 3.61 2.58 1.27
N GLU A 23 4.32 3.25 0.36
CA GLU A 23 4.51 4.70 0.42
C GLU A 23 4.38 5.27 -0.99
N GLY A 24 4.47 6.59 -1.09
CA GLY A 24 4.41 7.28 -2.37
C GLY A 24 3.40 8.42 -2.34
N ASP A 25 3.60 9.41 -3.22
CA ASP A 25 2.75 10.59 -3.24
C ASP A 25 1.30 10.27 -3.59
N GLY A 26 1.08 9.35 -4.53
CA GLY A 26 -0.27 8.94 -4.90
C GLY A 26 -0.97 8.22 -3.77
N VAL A 27 -0.24 7.39 -3.06
CA VAL A 27 -0.77 6.65 -1.91
C VAL A 27 -1.08 7.62 -0.78
N LYS A 28 -0.21 8.59 -0.56
CA LYS A 28 -0.42 9.58 0.51
C LYS A 28 -1.69 10.41 0.27
N LYS A 29 -1.91 10.85 -0.95
CA LYS A 29 -3.12 11.58 -1.28
C LYS A 29 -4.37 10.75 -1.00
N LEU A 30 -4.33 9.51 -1.43
CA LEU A 30 -5.46 8.60 -1.23
C LEU A 30 -5.68 8.35 0.26
N PHE A 31 -4.60 8.15 1.01
CA PHE A 31 -4.66 7.94 2.45
C PHE A 31 -5.31 9.13 3.15
N ASP A 32 -4.88 10.35 2.80
CA ASP A 32 -5.39 11.57 3.41
C ASP A 32 -6.87 11.79 3.12
N GLN A 33 -7.37 11.28 2.00
CA GLN A 33 -8.76 11.43 1.60
C GLN A 33 -9.68 10.35 2.17
N THR A 34 -9.10 9.34 2.79
CA THR A 34 -9.87 8.19 3.28
C THR A 34 -10.30 8.40 4.72
N ASN A 35 -11.59 8.16 4.98
CA ASN A 35 -12.11 8.15 6.34
C ASN A 35 -12.11 6.71 6.85
N PHE A 36 -11.14 6.39 7.70
CA PHE A 36 -10.96 5.03 8.21
C PHE A 36 -12.03 4.61 9.23
N ASN A 37 -12.88 5.55 9.63
CA ASN A 37 -14.02 5.23 10.49
C ASN A 37 -15.26 4.82 9.69
N ASN A 38 -15.16 4.83 8.37
CA ASN A 38 -16.26 4.52 7.47
C ASN A 38 -15.87 3.31 6.61
N ASP A 39 -16.62 2.22 6.74
CA ASP A 39 -16.32 0.98 6.01
C ASP A 39 -16.33 1.16 4.50
N ALA A 40 -17.25 1.97 3.99
CA ALA A 40 -17.33 2.22 2.55
C ALA A 40 -16.08 2.95 2.05
N SER A 41 -15.60 3.93 2.83
CA SER A 41 -14.36 4.64 2.50
C SER A 41 -13.16 3.71 2.49
N VAL A 42 -13.08 2.81 3.45
CA VAL A 42 -11.98 1.83 3.54
C VAL A 42 -12.00 0.89 2.32
N ARG A 43 -13.18 0.44 1.91
CA ARG A 43 -13.29 -0.40 0.72
C ARG A 43 -12.87 0.33 -0.54
N MET A 44 -13.24 1.59 -0.66
CA MET A 44 -12.81 2.44 -1.79
C MET A 44 -11.31 2.60 -1.79
N PHE A 45 -10.73 2.80 -0.62
CA PHE A 45 -9.29 2.91 -0.44
C PHE A 45 -8.59 1.65 -0.97
N ALA A 46 -9.05 0.48 -0.52
CA ALA A 46 -8.48 -0.79 -0.95
C ALA A 46 -8.60 -0.98 -2.46
N LYS A 47 -9.76 -0.64 -3.03
CA LYS A 47 -9.98 -0.75 -4.46
C LYS A 47 -9.04 0.15 -5.24
N LYS A 48 -8.89 1.39 -4.80
CA LYS A 48 -8.02 2.35 -5.48
C LYS A 48 -6.56 1.94 -5.38
N LEU A 49 -6.14 1.37 -4.25
CA LEU A 49 -4.79 0.84 -4.12
C LEU A 49 -4.55 -0.25 -5.14
N ARG A 50 -5.52 -1.15 -5.32
CA ARG A 50 -5.42 -2.21 -6.31
C ARG A 50 -5.33 -1.62 -7.72
N ASP A 51 -6.15 -0.63 -8.01
CA ASP A 51 -6.13 0.02 -9.32
C ASP A 51 -4.82 0.74 -9.60
N MET A 52 -4.14 1.21 -8.57
CA MET A 52 -2.83 1.84 -8.67
C MET A 52 -1.71 0.83 -8.91
N GLY A 53 -2.00 -0.45 -8.72
CA GLY A 53 -1.00 -1.50 -8.87
C GLY A 53 -0.30 -1.90 -7.58
N VAL A 54 -0.82 -1.51 -6.43
CA VAL A 54 -0.24 -1.90 -5.14
C VAL A 54 -0.30 -3.41 -4.98
N ASP A 55 -1.45 -4.01 -5.27
CA ASP A 55 -1.63 -5.46 -5.19
C ASP A 55 -0.61 -6.18 -6.07
N LYS A 56 -0.48 -5.73 -7.31
CA LYS A 56 0.47 -6.31 -8.25
C LYS A 56 1.91 -6.18 -7.75
N LYS A 57 2.25 -5.01 -7.23
CA LYS A 57 3.60 -4.77 -6.73
C LYS A 57 3.92 -5.66 -5.53
N LEU A 58 2.98 -5.81 -4.62
CA LEU A 58 3.15 -6.68 -3.47
C LEU A 58 3.36 -8.13 -3.91
N ARG A 59 2.59 -8.59 -4.88
CA ARG A 59 2.73 -9.94 -5.41
C ARG A 59 4.07 -10.16 -6.08
N GLU A 60 4.57 -9.17 -6.79
CA GLU A 60 5.89 -9.24 -7.41
C GLU A 60 7.00 -9.36 -6.38
N LEU A 61 6.80 -8.78 -5.20
CA LEU A 61 7.77 -8.85 -4.12
C LEU A 61 7.63 -10.10 -3.27
N GLY A 62 6.65 -10.95 -3.57
CA GLY A 62 6.48 -12.23 -2.89
C GLY A 62 5.56 -12.21 -1.69
N VAL A 63 4.65 -11.24 -1.60
CA VAL A 63 3.70 -11.19 -0.49
C VAL A 63 2.83 -12.44 -0.48
N LYS A 64 2.55 -12.92 0.72
CA LYS A 64 1.73 -14.11 0.93
C LYS A 64 0.48 -13.75 1.69
N ASN A 65 -0.51 -14.64 1.65
CA ASN A 65 -1.74 -14.45 2.40
C ASN A 65 -1.42 -14.26 3.88
N LYS A 66 -2.03 -13.26 4.49
CA LYS A 66 -1.87 -12.88 5.89
C LYS A 66 -0.54 -12.17 6.23
N ASP A 67 0.28 -11.85 5.24
CA ASP A 67 1.45 -11.02 5.50
C ASP A 67 0.99 -9.63 5.90
N THR A 68 1.75 -9.00 6.78
CA THR A 68 1.42 -7.67 7.27
C THR A 68 1.81 -6.60 6.26
N VAL A 69 0.89 -5.72 5.97
CA VAL A 69 1.11 -4.57 5.10
C VAL A 69 0.80 -3.30 5.87
N CYS A 70 1.69 -2.35 5.80
CA CYS A 70 1.58 -1.10 6.52
C CYS A 70 1.53 0.05 5.51
N ILE A 71 0.48 0.87 5.58
CA ILE A 71 0.33 2.05 4.72
C ILE A 71 0.29 3.26 5.64
N PHE A 72 1.43 3.93 5.80
CA PHE A 72 1.63 4.99 6.78
C PHE A 72 1.24 4.49 8.16
N ASP A 73 0.15 4.98 8.74
CA ASP A 73 -0.29 4.56 10.08
C ASP A 73 -1.32 3.43 10.06
N TYR A 74 -1.73 3.00 8.88
CA TYR A 74 -2.75 1.96 8.75
C TYR A 74 -2.08 0.60 8.50
N VAL A 75 -2.38 -0.35 9.37
CA VAL A 75 -1.81 -1.71 9.32
C VAL A 75 -2.91 -2.71 9.02
N PHE A 76 -2.66 -3.58 8.06
CA PHE A 76 -3.64 -4.63 7.72
C PHE A 76 -2.93 -5.88 7.22
N GLU A 77 -3.68 -6.97 7.10
CA GLU A 77 -3.16 -8.22 6.55
C GLU A 77 -3.51 -8.32 5.07
N PHE A 78 -2.55 -8.77 4.27
CA PHE A 78 -2.79 -9.03 2.86
C PHE A 78 -3.68 -10.26 2.72
N ILE A 79 -4.77 -10.12 2.00
CA ILE A 79 -5.71 -11.22 1.74
C ILE A 79 -5.64 -11.53 0.25
N ASP A 80 -5.25 -12.74 -0.04
CA ASP A 80 -5.11 -13.20 -1.41
C ASP A 80 -6.47 -13.59 -2.02
#